data_6677023579bb22dc62590dfcb89a33d4
#
_entry.id   6677023579bb22dc62590dfcb89a33d4
#
_cell.length_a   1.000
_cell.length_b   1.000
_cell.length_c   1.000
_cell.angle_alpha   90.00
_cell.angle_beta   90.00
_cell.angle_gamma   90.00
#
_symmetry.space_group_name_H-M   'P 1'
#
loop_
_entity.id
_entity.type
_entity.pdbx_description
1 polymer ?
#
loop_
_entity_poly.entity_id
_entity_poly.type
_entity_poly.pdbx_seq_one_letter_code
_entity_poly.pdbx_strand_id
1 'polypeptide(L)'
;MTKKYEQWYSDEMPEWEYQGFQQSVIHEMMRVCSSSIFYNHKVRFAWHNRNIYRTPNNLHHPMHWLEKFPIWCEIIWDRCGIGNPSRRYHIQEERIYQIGKPKKWDNADGLTNIWRIPPSRNEGHVCTFPEKLVENCILPTTNEGDIVLDPFMGAGTTGVVAAKHNRGFVGIERVPEYFDLAVANITKTLDTRNG
;
A
#
# COMPACT_ATOMS: atom_id res chain seq x y z
N MET A 1 -6.04 -21.83 2.64
CA MET A 1 -6.24 -20.64 3.52
C MET A 1 -7.09 -19.52 2.89
N THR A 2 -7.75 -19.77 1.78
CA THR A 2 -8.54 -18.79 1.00
C THR A 2 -9.97 -18.56 1.52
N LYS A 3 -10.55 -19.47 2.28
CA LYS A 3 -11.98 -19.40 2.67
C LYS A 3 -12.37 -18.37 3.74
N LYS A 4 -11.44 -17.81 4.52
CA LYS A 4 -11.78 -16.79 5.54
C LYS A 4 -11.89 -15.37 4.99
N TYR A 5 -11.25 -15.07 3.87
CA TYR A 5 -11.33 -13.76 3.20
C TYR A 5 -12.69 -13.54 2.51
N GLU A 6 -13.31 -14.60 1.99
CA GLU A 6 -14.52 -14.52 1.16
C GLU A 6 -15.75 -13.98 1.93
N GLN A 7 -15.74 -14.05 3.26
CA GLN A 7 -16.86 -13.54 4.07
C GLN A 7 -16.89 -12.01 4.19
N TRP A 8 -15.73 -11.35 4.09
CA TRP A 8 -15.58 -9.92 4.36
C TRP A 8 -15.19 -9.10 3.14
N TYR A 9 -14.65 -9.74 2.12
CA TYR A 9 -14.14 -9.10 0.92
C TYR A 9 -14.39 -9.97 -0.30
N SER A 10 -15.04 -9.43 -1.32
CA SER A 10 -15.19 -10.07 -2.62
C SER A 10 -14.36 -9.30 -3.66
N ASP A 11 -13.43 -10.00 -4.32
CA ASP A 11 -12.68 -9.49 -5.46
C ASP A 11 -13.48 -9.53 -6.78
N GLU A 12 -14.76 -9.95 -6.74
CA GLU A 12 -15.64 -10.12 -7.90
C GLU A 12 -16.37 -8.85 -8.32
N MET A 13 -15.84 -7.70 -7.94
CA MET A 13 -16.37 -6.40 -8.33
C MET A 13 -16.10 -6.13 -9.82
N PRO A 14 -17.09 -5.64 -10.60
CA PRO A 14 -16.85 -5.18 -11.96
C PRO A 14 -15.75 -4.11 -12.02
N GLU A 15 -14.95 -4.10 -13.08
CA GLU A 15 -13.78 -3.22 -13.17
C GLU A 15 -14.13 -1.74 -13.02
N TRP A 16 -15.23 -1.27 -13.62
CA TRP A 16 -15.67 0.12 -13.49
C TRP A 16 -16.05 0.48 -12.05
N GLU A 17 -16.65 -0.45 -11.32
CA GLU A 17 -17.02 -0.27 -9.92
C GLU A 17 -15.76 -0.24 -9.03
N TYR A 18 -14.81 -1.16 -9.30
CA TYR A 18 -13.52 -1.16 -8.64
C TYR A 18 -12.78 0.17 -8.81
N GLN A 19 -12.67 0.66 -10.05
CA GLN A 19 -12.02 1.95 -10.33
C GLN A 19 -12.74 3.11 -9.65
N GLY A 20 -14.08 3.11 -9.67
CA GLY A 20 -14.89 4.10 -8.97
C GLY A 20 -14.66 4.09 -7.45
N PHE A 21 -14.58 2.91 -6.85
CA PHE A 21 -14.24 2.75 -5.44
C PHE A 21 -12.85 3.31 -5.13
N GLN A 22 -11.83 2.95 -5.91
CA GLN A 22 -10.47 3.46 -5.73
C GLN A 22 -10.42 4.99 -5.81
N GLN A 23 -11.09 5.58 -6.80
CA GLN A 23 -11.19 7.04 -6.93
C GLN A 23 -11.87 7.67 -5.72
N SER A 24 -12.96 7.09 -5.23
CA SER A 24 -13.67 7.61 -4.05
C SER A 24 -12.80 7.60 -2.80
N VAL A 25 -12.04 6.52 -2.58
CA VAL A 25 -11.09 6.44 -1.47
C VAL A 25 -10.01 7.51 -1.59
N ILE A 26 -9.43 7.70 -2.77
CA ILE A 26 -8.39 8.72 -2.97
C ILE A 26 -8.96 10.13 -2.74
N HIS A 27 -10.17 10.42 -3.20
CA HIS A 27 -10.85 11.70 -2.94
C HIS A 27 -11.03 11.96 -1.44
N GLU A 28 -11.48 10.95 -0.68
CA GLU A 28 -11.61 11.09 0.78
C GLU A 28 -10.25 11.25 1.47
N MET A 29 -9.23 10.51 1.05
CA MET A 29 -7.88 10.73 1.56
C MET A 29 -7.38 12.16 1.26
N MET A 30 -7.63 12.69 0.05
CA MET A 30 -7.28 14.07 -0.28
C MET A 30 -8.06 15.10 0.52
N ARG A 31 -9.30 14.81 0.90
CA ARG A 31 -10.13 15.69 1.73
C ARG A 31 -9.59 15.84 3.15
N VAL A 32 -9.04 14.77 3.71
CA VAL A 32 -8.58 14.74 5.11
C VAL A 32 -7.08 14.91 5.27
N CYS A 33 -6.29 14.53 4.26
CA CYS A 33 -4.83 14.62 4.30
C CYS A 33 -4.37 16.04 3.99
N SER A 34 -3.50 16.58 4.82
CA SER A 34 -2.94 17.92 4.62
C SER A 34 -1.60 17.93 3.87
N SER A 35 -1.05 16.75 3.55
CA SER A 35 0.25 16.59 2.89
C SER A 35 0.13 15.63 1.71
N SER A 36 1.00 14.62 1.59
CA SER A 36 0.97 13.64 0.50
C SER A 36 0.25 12.36 0.89
N ILE A 37 -0.28 11.69 -0.11
CA ILE A 37 -0.83 10.34 -0.05
C ILE A 37 0.13 9.41 -0.79
N PHE A 38 0.40 8.24 -0.22
CA PHE A 38 1.13 7.18 -0.90
C PHE A 38 0.18 6.04 -1.21
N TYR A 39 -0.09 5.87 -2.49
CA TYR A 39 -1.04 4.88 -3.00
C TYR A 39 -0.27 3.76 -3.69
N ASN A 40 -0.22 2.59 -3.05
CA ASN A 40 0.41 1.41 -3.63
C ASN A 40 -0.60 0.61 -4.44
N HIS A 41 -0.29 0.37 -5.69
CA HIS A 41 -1.11 -0.47 -6.55
C HIS A 41 -0.30 -1.07 -7.69
N LYS A 42 -0.42 -2.38 -7.86
CA LYS A 42 0.20 -3.09 -8.99
C LYS A 42 -0.70 -3.07 -10.22
N VAL A 43 -0.10 -3.25 -11.38
CA VAL A 43 -0.83 -3.55 -12.61
C VAL A 43 -1.57 -4.88 -12.45
N ARG A 44 -2.85 -4.88 -12.78
CA ARG A 44 -3.70 -6.09 -12.77
C ARG A 44 -3.94 -6.59 -14.18
N PHE A 45 -4.19 -7.89 -14.28
CA PHE A 45 -4.57 -8.53 -15.53
C PHE A 45 -5.96 -9.16 -15.36
N ALA A 46 -6.89 -8.84 -16.25
CA ALA A 46 -8.18 -9.50 -16.26
C ALA A 46 -8.01 -10.96 -16.72
N TRP A 47 -8.27 -11.88 -15.81
CA TRP A 47 -8.20 -13.32 -16.07
C TRP A 47 -9.57 -13.86 -16.55
N HIS A 48 -10.16 -13.27 -17.56
CA HIS A 48 -11.42 -13.76 -18.11
C HIS A 48 -11.14 -14.76 -19.23
N ASN A 49 -11.35 -16.04 -18.91
CA ASN A 49 -11.25 -17.19 -19.82
C ASN A 49 -9.82 -17.55 -20.32
N ARG A 50 -9.61 -18.85 -20.54
CA ARG A 50 -8.36 -19.47 -21.00
C ARG A 50 -7.82 -18.93 -22.37
N ASN A 51 -8.51 -17.97 -22.97
CA ASN A 51 -8.14 -17.30 -24.24
C ASN A 51 -7.59 -15.88 -24.00
N ILE A 52 -6.66 -15.73 -23.06
CA ILE A 52 -5.99 -14.47 -22.67
C ILE A 52 -5.40 -13.71 -23.87
N TYR A 53 -5.07 -14.41 -24.95
CA TYR A 53 -4.40 -13.84 -26.13
C TYR A 53 -5.34 -13.19 -27.15
N ARG A 54 -6.66 -13.22 -26.95
CA ARG A 54 -7.64 -12.75 -27.93
C ARG A 54 -8.48 -11.54 -27.51
N THR A 55 -8.39 -11.12 -26.24
CA THR A 55 -9.13 -9.94 -25.78
C THR A 55 -8.19 -8.75 -25.71
N PRO A 56 -8.39 -7.70 -26.52
CA PRO A 56 -7.73 -6.44 -26.30
C PRO A 56 -8.14 -5.88 -24.92
N ASN A 57 -7.20 -5.26 -24.21
CA ASN A 57 -7.43 -4.60 -22.92
C ASN A 57 -7.56 -5.48 -21.68
N ASN A 58 -6.78 -6.56 -21.57
CA ASN A 58 -6.67 -7.33 -20.32
C ASN A 58 -5.82 -6.65 -19.24
N LEU A 59 -5.15 -5.56 -19.60
CA LEU A 59 -4.24 -4.86 -18.71
C LEU A 59 -4.97 -3.70 -18.05
N HIS A 60 -5.13 -3.76 -16.73
CA HIS A 60 -5.69 -2.69 -15.93
C HIS A 60 -4.57 -1.96 -15.21
N HIS A 61 -4.08 -0.90 -15.84
CA HIS A 61 -3.03 -0.08 -15.27
C HIS A 61 -3.64 0.96 -14.33
N PRO A 62 -3.05 1.20 -13.14
CA PRO A 62 -3.57 2.19 -12.18
C PRO A 62 -3.78 3.57 -12.77
N MET A 63 -2.98 3.98 -13.73
CA MET A 63 -3.12 5.28 -14.40
C MET A 63 -4.48 5.48 -15.08
N HIS A 64 -5.24 4.42 -15.40
CA HIS A 64 -6.59 4.57 -15.95
C HIS A 64 -7.57 5.30 -15.02
N TRP A 65 -7.33 5.24 -13.70
CA TRP A 65 -8.15 5.96 -12.72
C TRP A 65 -7.38 7.03 -11.96
N LEU A 66 -6.04 7.03 -12.06
CA LEU A 66 -5.18 7.99 -11.37
C LEU A 66 -4.90 9.26 -12.16
N GLU A 67 -5.10 9.28 -13.47
CA GLU A 67 -4.78 10.42 -14.36
C GLU A 67 -5.45 11.76 -13.95
N LYS A 68 -6.56 11.68 -13.19
CA LYS A 68 -7.30 12.84 -12.70
C LYS A 68 -6.75 13.42 -11.40
N PHE A 69 -5.82 12.74 -10.76
CA PHE A 69 -5.24 13.15 -9.50
C PHE A 69 -3.87 13.82 -9.68
N PRO A 70 -3.48 14.74 -8.80
CA PRO A 70 -2.19 15.43 -8.88
C PRO A 70 -1.04 14.49 -8.48
N ILE A 71 -0.62 13.61 -9.37
CA ILE A 71 0.52 12.72 -9.14
C ILE A 71 1.80 13.55 -9.04
N TRP A 72 2.45 13.51 -7.89
CA TRP A 72 3.70 14.21 -7.63
C TRP A 72 4.91 13.38 -8.04
N CYS A 73 4.89 12.09 -7.74
CA CYS A 73 5.96 11.16 -8.07
C CYS A 73 5.41 9.74 -8.26
N GLU A 74 5.98 9.01 -9.19
CA GLU A 74 5.81 7.57 -9.32
C GLU A 74 7.06 6.88 -8.78
N ILE A 75 6.88 5.95 -7.84
CA ILE A 75 7.93 5.20 -7.19
C ILE A 75 7.79 3.74 -7.60
N ILE A 76 8.89 3.12 -7.95
CA ILE A 76 8.98 1.71 -8.29
C ILE A 76 9.52 0.95 -7.07
N TRP A 77 8.70 0.11 -6.48
CA TRP A 77 9.15 -0.81 -5.46
C TRP A 77 9.61 -2.13 -6.11
N ASP A 78 10.92 -2.30 -6.25
CA ASP A 78 11.53 -3.57 -6.65
C ASP A 78 11.57 -4.52 -5.44
N ARG A 79 10.79 -5.59 -5.53
CA ARG A 79 10.64 -6.61 -4.47
C ARG A 79 11.82 -7.58 -4.40
N CYS A 80 12.85 -7.43 -5.24
CA CYS A 80 14.04 -8.28 -5.28
C CYS A 80 13.71 -9.78 -5.42
N GLY A 81 12.56 -10.11 -6.00
CA GLY A 81 12.11 -11.49 -6.14
C GLY A 81 12.70 -12.17 -7.37
N ILE A 82 12.97 -13.47 -7.26
CA ILE A 82 13.27 -14.32 -8.41
C ILE A 82 11.98 -15.08 -8.73
N GLY A 83 11.36 -14.75 -9.85
CA GLY A 83 10.18 -15.47 -10.32
C GLY A 83 10.54 -16.58 -11.28
N ASN A 84 9.67 -17.56 -11.41
CA ASN A 84 9.77 -18.59 -12.44
C ASN A 84 8.75 -18.28 -13.56
N PRO A 85 9.15 -17.50 -14.59
CA PRO A 85 8.25 -17.10 -15.65
C PRO A 85 7.96 -18.30 -16.57
N SER A 86 6.71 -18.70 -16.68
CA SER A 86 6.33 -19.78 -17.60
C SER A 86 6.03 -19.30 -19.01
N ARG A 87 5.46 -18.08 -19.17
CA ARG A 87 5.01 -17.58 -20.48
C ARG A 87 5.15 -16.04 -20.66
N ARG A 88 5.64 -15.31 -19.64
CA ARG A 88 5.87 -13.85 -19.68
C ARG A 88 6.96 -13.49 -18.67
N TYR A 89 7.50 -12.28 -18.78
CA TYR A 89 8.40 -11.78 -17.77
C TYR A 89 7.74 -11.78 -16.38
N HIS A 90 8.49 -12.17 -15.37
CA HIS A 90 8.03 -12.10 -13.98
C HIS A 90 7.90 -10.62 -13.57
N ILE A 91 6.72 -10.27 -13.08
CA ILE A 91 6.47 -8.92 -12.55
C ILE A 91 7.04 -8.90 -11.13
N GLN A 92 8.14 -8.18 -10.97
CA GLN A 92 8.90 -8.10 -9.73
C GLN A 92 8.63 -6.82 -8.98
N GLU A 93 8.06 -5.82 -9.66
CA GLU A 93 7.80 -4.51 -9.10
C GLU A 93 6.33 -4.31 -8.71
N GLU A 94 6.14 -3.38 -7.78
CA GLU A 94 4.88 -2.71 -7.52
C GLU A 94 5.07 -1.21 -7.64
N ARG A 95 3.99 -0.48 -7.93
CA ARG A 95 4.01 0.96 -8.08
C ARG A 95 3.44 1.63 -6.84
N ILE A 96 4.10 2.71 -6.41
CA ILE A 96 3.60 3.60 -5.38
C ILE A 96 3.48 4.98 -5.99
N TYR A 97 2.28 5.53 -5.97
CA TYR A 97 1.98 6.86 -6.49
C TYR A 97 1.92 7.83 -5.33
N GLN A 98 2.84 8.80 -5.29
CA GLN A 98 2.74 9.92 -4.38
C GLN A 98 1.77 10.94 -4.98
N ILE A 99 0.62 11.12 -4.33
CA ILE A 99 -0.44 12.03 -4.75
C ILE A 99 -0.38 13.28 -3.88
N GLY A 100 -0.36 14.43 -4.50
CA GLY A 100 -0.20 15.72 -3.85
C GLY A 100 1.24 16.06 -3.47
N LYS A 101 1.55 17.35 -3.50
CA LYS A 101 2.87 17.86 -3.11
C LYS A 101 3.04 17.75 -1.59
N PRO A 102 4.13 17.17 -1.09
CA PRO A 102 4.38 17.12 0.34
C PRO A 102 4.60 18.52 0.92
N LYS A 103 4.08 18.77 2.11
CA LYS A 103 4.33 20.01 2.86
C LYS A 103 5.75 20.05 3.44
N LYS A 104 6.29 18.89 3.73
CA LYS A 104 7.63 18.66 4.22
C LYS A 104 8.36 17.72 3.28
N TRP A 105 9.64 17.94 3.06
CA TRP A 105 10.50 17.04 2.33
C TRP A 105 11.92 17.14 2.89
N ASP A 106 12.24 16.32 3.87
CA ASP A 106 13.57 16.19 4.47
C ASP A 106 13.85 14.71 4.80
N ASN A 107 15.03 14.44 5.35
CA ASN A 107 15.45 13.06 5.67
C ASN A 107 15.32 12.08 4.48
N ALA A 108 15.45 12.60 3.26
CA ALA A 108 15.32 11.86 2.02
C ALA A 108 16.65 11.63 1.32
N ASP A 109 17.77 11.89 1.98
CA ASP A 109 19.12 11.79 1.41
C ASP A 109 19.37 10.38 0.87
N GLY A 110 19.72 10.30 -0.41
CA GLY A 110 19.94 9.04 -1.11
C GLY A 110 18.68 8.29 -1.53
N LEU A 111 17.47 8.78 -1.23
CA LEU A 111 16.25 8.20 -1.75
C LEU A 111 16.08 8.58 -3.23
N THR A 112 15.91 7.56 -4.05
CA THR A 112 15.49 7.69 -5.45
C THR A 112 14.06 7.21 -5.58
N ASN A 113 13.48 7.28 -6.76
CA ASN A 113 12.17 6.70 -7.03
C ASN A 113 12.21 5.19 -7.34
N ILE A 114 13.35 4.52 -7.15
CA ILE A 114 13.48 3.07 -7.30
C ILE A 114 13.92 2.50 -5.94
N TRP A 115 13.02 1.77 -5.28
CA TRP A 115 13.27 1.20 -3.96
C TRP A 115 13.44 -0.32 -4.06
N ARG A 116 14.65 -0.79 -3.81
CA ARG A 116 14.98 -2.22 -3.76
C ARG A 116 14.82 -2.71 -2.33
N ILE A 117 13.64 -3.20 -2.00
CA ILE A 117 13.27 -3.64 -0.65
C ILE A 117 12.64 -5.04 -0.77
N PRO A 118 13.30 -6.09 -0.26
CA PRO A 118 12.70 -7.42 -0.28
C PRO A 118 11.44 -7.47 0.57
N PRO A 119 10.43 -8.30 0.21
CA PRO A 119 9.25 -8.51 1.02
C PRO A 119 9.61 -9.01 2.42
N SER A 120 8.82 -8.62 3.41
CA SER A 120 8.97 -9.19 4.76
C SER A 120 8.69 -10.70 4.72
N ARG A 121 9.57 -11.49 5.32
CA ARG A 121 9.35 -12.91 5.57
C ARG A 121 8.75 -13.09 6.96
N ASN A 122 7.52 -12.69 7.16
CA ASN A 122 6.84 -12.95 8.42
C ASN A 122 6.12 -14.30 8.33
N GLU A 123 6.55 -15.24 9.13
CA GLU A 123 5.89 -16.52 9.30
C GLU A 123 4.47 -16.30 9.82
N GLY A 124 3.48 -16.59 8.98
CA GLY A 124 2.06 -16.58 9.38
C GLY A 124 1.22 -15.39 8.88
N HIS A 125 1.76 -14.39 8.19
CA HIS A 125 0.99 -13.25 7.70
C HIS A 125 1.01 -13.14 6.17
N VAL A 126 -0.19 -13.11 5.59
CA VAL A 126 -0.40 -12.88 4.16
C VAL A 126 -0.22 -11.38 3.89
N CYS A 127 0.76 -11.02 3.05
CA CYS A 127 0.92 -9.69 2.45
C CYS A 127 1.16 -8.52 3.42
N THR A 128 2.16 -8.60 4.30
CA THR A 128 2.62 -7.41 5.05
C THR A 128 3.68 -6.65 4.26
N PHE A 129 3.58 -5.32 4.23
CA PHE A 129 4.65 -4.48 3.70
C PHE A 129 5.90 -4.54 4.59
N PRO A 130 7.12 -4.45 4.02
CA PRO A 130 8.31 -4.18 4.81
C PRO A 130 8.20 -2.83 5.51
N GLU A 131 8.59 -2.77 6.78
CA GLU A 131 8.61 -1.50 7.53
C GLU A 131 9.42 -0.42 6.80
N LYS A 132 10.54 -0.79 6.19
CA LYS A 132 11.38 0.12 5.40
C LYS A 132 10.64 0.82 4.26
N LEU A 133 9.65 0.15 3.65
CA LEU A 133 8.81 0.75 2.63
C LEU A 133 7.99 1.92 3.21
N VAL A 134 7.38 1.69 4.37
CA VAL A 134 6.57 2.68 5.07
C VAL A 134 7.44 3.82 5.59
N GLU A 135 8.63 3.52 6.15
CA GLU A 135 9.60 4.54 6.56
C GLU A 135 9.95 5.49 5.43
N ASN A 136 10.25 4.96 4.25
CA ASN A 136 10.57 5.76 3.07
C ASN A 136 9.40 6.67 2.63
N CYS A 137 8.16 6.32 2.94
CA CYS A 137 6.98 7.17 2.70
C CYS A 137 6.84 8.26 3.75
N ILE A 138 6.88 7.89 5.05
CA ILE A 138 6.43 8.80 6.11
C ILE A 138 7.55 9.71 6.65
N LEU A 139 8.79 9.23 6.75
CA LEU A 139 9.86 10.02 7.36
C LEU A 139 10.19 11.30 6.58
N PRO A 140 10.28 11.28 5.24
CA PRO A 140 10.53 12.50 4.47
C PRO A 140 9.36 13.49 4.50
N THR A 141 8.15 13.05 4.77
CA THR A 141 6.92 13.84 4.54
C THR A 141 6.17 14.22 5.81
N THR A 142 6.64 13.76 6.98
CA THR A 142 6.03 14.03 8.29
C THR A 142 7.06 14.40 9.35
N ASN A 143 6.61 15.12 10.37
CA ASN A 143 7.36 15.37 11.61
C ASN A 143 6.93 14.41 12.73
N GLU A 144 7.71 14.37 13.79
CA GLU A 144 7.23 13.78 15.04
C GLU A 144 5.98 14.52 15.54
N GLY A 145 5.01 13.77 16.04
CA GLY A 145 3.71 14.29 16.45
C GLY A 145 2.68 14.42 15.32
N ASP A 146 3.06 14.38 14.04
CA ASP A 146 2.12 14.33 12.93
C ASP A 146 1.31 13.02 12.95
N ILE A 147 0.11 13.05 12.37
CA ILE A 147 -0.78 11.88 12.30
C ILE A 147 -0.67 11.22 10.94
N VAL A 148 -0.43 9.92 10.93
CA VAL A 148 -0.47 9.06 9.74
C VAL A 148 -1.80 8.33 9.70
N LEU A 149 -2.49 8.37 8.55
CA LEU A 149 -3.73 7.64 8.30
C LEU A 149 -3.48 6.47 7.35
N ASP A 150 -3.95 5.28 7.72
CA ASP A 150 -4.01 4.11 6.85
C ASP A 150 -5.45 3.56 6.81
N PRO A 151 -6.20 3.80 5.71
CA PRO A 151 -7.59 3.35 5.61
C PRO A 151 -7.73 1.84 5.33
N PHE A 152 -6.63 1.11 5.14
CA PHE A 152 -6.58 -0.33 4.89
C PHE A 152 -5.44 -0.98 5.65
N MET A 153 -5.37 -0.74 6.97
CA MET A 153 -4.18 -1.01 7.79
C MET A 153 -3.76 -2.48 7.88
N GLY A 154 -4.65 -3.43 7.55
CA GLY A 154 -4.34 -4.86 7.63
C GLY A 154 -3.78 -5.25 8.98
N ALA A 155 -2.57 -5.84 9.00
CA ALA A 155 -1.86 -6.22 10.24
C ALA A 155 -1.19 -5.05 10.97
N GLY A 156 -1.35 -3.80 10.50
CA GLY A 156 -0.92 -2.59 11.20
C GLY A 156 0.54 -2.18 11.00
N THR A 157 1.20 -2.59 9.93
CA THR A 157 2.62 -2.24 9.68
C THR A 157 2.83 -0.72 9.67
N THR A 158 1.91 0.04 9.05
CA THR A 158 1.98 1.51 9.04
C THR A 158 1.90 2.08 10.45
N GLY A 159 1.03 1.54 11.30
CA GLY A 159 0.89 1.97 12.68
C GLY A 159 2.12 1.62 13.53
N VAL A 160 2.72 0.45 13.32
CA VAL A 160 3.99 0.05 13.97
C VAL A 160 5.10 1.04 13.62
N VAL A 161 5.26 1.38 12.35
CA VAL A 161 6.29 2.34 11.91
C VAL A 161 5.98 3.75 12.45
N ALA A 162 4.74 4.20 12.41
CA ALA A 162 4.34 5.48 12.99
C ALA A 162 4.69 5.55 14.48
N ALA A 163 4.36 4.50 15.26
CA ALA A 163 4.70 4.39 16.67
C ALA A 163 6.22 4.40 16.94
N LYS A 164 7.01 3.66 16.15
CA LYS A 164 8.47 3.64 16.26
C LYS A 164 9.11 5.03 16.11
N HIS A 165 8.49 5.86 15.28
CA HIS A 165 9.04 7.16 14.91
C HIS A 165 8.28 8.35 15.52
N ASN A 166 7.55 8.18 16.62
CA ASN A 166 6.83 9.25 17.32
C ASN A 166 5.74 9.95 16.49
N ARG A 167 5.10 9.27 15.57
CA ARG A 167 3.93 9.76 14.84
C ARG A 167 2.66 9.21 15.47
N GLY A 168 1.59 10.03 15.50
CA GLY A 168 0.25 9.54 15.77
C GLY A 168 -0.23 8.64 14.63
N PHE A 169 -1.17 7.74 14.93
CA PHE A 169 -1.71 6.83 13.93
C PHE A 169 -3.23 6.71 14.02
N VAL A 170 -3.86 6.72 12.87
CA VAL A 170 -5.27 6.36 12.69
C VAL A 170 -5.33 5.26 11.65
N GLY A 171 -5.85 4.09 12.01
CA GLY A 171 -5.97 2.95 11.11
C GLY A 171 -7.41 2.49 10.98
N ILE A 172 -7.81 2.05 9.80
CA ILE A 172 -9.10 1.46 9.53
C ILE A 172 -8.88 0.06 8.96
N GLU A 173 -9.55 -0.93 9.55
CA GLU A 173 -9.55 -2.31 9.08
C GLU A 173 -10.95 -2.89 9.23
N ARG A 174 -11.44 -3.54 8.19
CA ARG A 174 -12.78 -4.11 8.15
C ARG A 174 -12.84 -5.50 8.76
N VAL A 175 -11.75 -6.27 8.67
CA VAL A 175 -11.66 -7.64 9.14
C VAL A 175 -11.27 -7.65 10.62
N PRO A 176 -12.14 -8.11 11.54
CA PRO A 176 -11.87 -8.03 12.99
C PRO A 176 -10.55 -8.70 13.40
N GLU A 177 -10.23 -9.85 12.84
CA GLU A 177 -9.02 -10.60 13.17
C GLU A 177 -7.73 -9.82 12.79
N TYR A 178 -7.77 -9.07 11.67
CA TYR A 178 -6.64 -8.20 11.30
C TYR A 178 -6.61 -6.92 12.13
N PHE A 179 -7.78 -6.38 12.49
CA PHE A 179 -7.85 -5.24 13.39
C PHE A 179 -7.23 -5.58 14.75
N ASP A 180 -7.61 -6.70 15.37
CA ASP A 180 -7.06 -7.15 16.66
C ASP A 180 -5.56 -7.38 16.57
N LEU A 181 -5.10 -7.98 15.47
CA LEU A 181 -3.68 -8.18 15.21
C LEU A 181 -2.93 -6.85 15.09
N ALA A 182 -3.47 -5.89 14.36
CA ALA A 182 -2.87 -4.55 14.22
C ALA A 182 -2.75 -3.85 15.57
N VAL A 183 -3.82 -3.90 16.39
CA VAL A 183 -3.80 -3.35 17.75
C VAL A 183 -2.70 -4.00 18.58
N ALA A 184 -2.60 -5.33 18.58
CA ALA A 184 -1.56 -6.06 19.32
C ALA A 184 -0.14 -5.66 18.89
N ASN A 185 0.11 -5.59 17.55
CA ASN A 185 1.42 -5.22 17.01
C ASN A 185 1.83 -3.79 17.39
N ILE A 186 0.90 -2.85 17.27
CA ILE A 186 1.14 -1.43 17.57
C ILE A 186 1.36 -1.25 19.09
N THR A 187 0.51 -1.85 19.93
CA THR A 187 0.64 -1.77 21.39
C THR A 187 1.99 -2.33 21.87
N LYS A 188 2.38 -3.51 21.38
CA LYS A 188 3.68 -4.10 21.67
C LYS A 188 4.84 -3.16 21.33
N THR A 189 4.74 -2.43 20.22
CA THR A 189 5.77 -1.46 19.83
C THR A 189 5.84 -0.27 20.78
N LEU A 190 4.69 0.24 21.21
CA LEU A 190 4.61 1.33 22.20
C LEU A 190 5.17 0.93 23.55
N ASP A 191 4.85 -0.27 24.04
CA ASP A 191 5.35 -0.79 25.32
C ASP A 191 6.87 -0.94 25.31
N THR A 192 7.44 -1.47 24.23
CA THR A 192 8.90 -1.65 24.08
C THR A 192 9.66 -0.31 24.05
N ARG A 193 8.99 0.77 23.64
CA ARG A 193 9.60 2.10 23.59
C ARG A 193 9.59 2.83 24.93
N ASN A 194 8.62 2.52 25.79
CA ASN A 194 8.41 3.20 27.08
C ASN A 194 9.08 2.47 28.26
N GLY A 195 9.65 1.29 28.05
CA GLY A 195 10.41 0.50 29.03
C GLY A 195 11.91 0.57 28.80
#